data_7c7db6996c7f3a1099c935c3b01d9bfd
#
_entry.id   7c7db6996c7f3a1099c935c3b01d9bfd
#
_cell.length_a   1.000
_cell.length_b   1.000
_cell.length_c   1.000
_cell.angle_alpha   90.00
_cell.angle_beta   90.00
_cell.angle_gamma   90.00
#
_symmetry.space_group_name_H-M   'P 1'
#
loop_
_entity.id
_entity.type
_entity.pdbx_description
1 polymer ?
#
loop_
_entity_poly.entity_id
_entity_poly.type
_entity_poly.pdbx_seq_one_letter_code
_entity_poly.pdbx_strand_id
1 'polypeptide(L)'
;MEEEYIRVINITVIGVISWGLIFILVRRIFSNYSFDFSTRIVSTLHATVAVVLATLTIQDCHFDQVLSIDNAVHHSVCILGFVAGLCYRKCASEMVAAIWITEISSPVLHLREILKEIGYRDTDLNLAADVCFATIFSLARMVGGPYLVYVTMAADNPILIKAMALGLQLVSAFWFYKILKMMRYKIMRRSMPNTKSD
;
A
#
# COMPACT_ATOMS: atom_id res chain seq x y z
N MET A 1 -23.62 22.20 -0.84
CA MET A 1 -23.30 21.21 0.22
C MET A 1 -24.04 19.89 -0.02
N GLU A 2 -25.36 19.87 -0.14
CA GLU A 2 -26.16 18.64 -0.28
C GLU A 2 -25.77 17.85 -1.55
N GLU A 3 -25.64 18.48 -2.69
CA GLU A 3 -25.19 17.86 -3.94
C GLU A 3 -23.78 17.26 -3.85
N GLU A 4 -22.90 17.88 -3.09
CA GLU A 4 -21.54 17.42 -2.89
C GLU A 4 -21.50 16.14 -2.03
N TYR A 5 -22.33 16.04 -0.99
CA TYR A 5 -22.50 14.82 -0.20
C TYR A 5 -23.10 13.66 -1.02
N ILE A 6 -24.13 13.94 -1.80
CA ILE A 6 -24.76 12.96 -2.70
C ILE A 6 -23.73 12.44 -3.71
N ARG A 7 -22.91 13.32 -4.28
CA ARG A 7 -21.84 12.94 -5.22
C ARG A 7 -20.81 12.02 -4.55
N VAL A 8 -20.35 12.34 -3.35
CA VAL A 8 -19.37 11.50 -2.60
C VAL A 8 -19.98 10.14 -2.27
N ILE A 9 -21.22 10.09 -1.79
CA ILE A 9 -21.93 8.83 -1.50
C ILE A 9 -22.04 7.98 -2.77
N ASN A 10 -22.47 8.56 -3.88
CA ASN A 10 -22.60 7.84 -5.15
C ASN A 10 -21.28 7.26 -5.65
N ILE A 11 -20.19 8.04 -5.60
CA ILE A 11 -18.85 7.57 -6.00
C ILE A 11 -18.41 6.42 -5.08
N THR A 12 -18.64 6.54 -3.77
CA THR A 12 -18.28 5.49 -2.81
C THR A 12 -19.06 4.21 -3.05
N VAL A 13 -20.37 4.30 -3.23
CA VAL A 13 -21.23 3.12 -3.50
C VAL A 13 -20.84 2.44 -4.82
N ILE A 14 -20.65 3.22 -5.88
CA ILE A 14 -20.21 2.70 -7.19
C ILE A 14 -18.83 2.03 -7.04
N GLY A 15 -17.91 2.63 -6.29
CA GLY A 15 -16.59 2.05 -6.03
C GLY A 15 -16.68 0.70 -5.32
N VAL A 16 -17.45 0.60 -4.24
CA VAL A 16 -17.63 -0.66 -3.48
C VAL A 16 -18.25 -1.75 -4.36
N ILE A 17 -19.29 -1.41 -5.14
CA ILE A 17 -19.94 -2.37 -6.06
C ILE A 17 -18.95 -2.82 -7.13
N SER A 18 -18.22 -1.89 -7.75
CA SER A 18 -17.27 -2.19 -8.81
C SER A 18 -16.15 -3.13 -8.33
N TRP A 19 -15.54 -2.84 -7.17
CA TRP A 19 -14.50 -3.69 -6.60
C TRP A 19 -15.04 -5.08 -6.17
N GLY A 20 -16.27 -5.14 -5.66
CA GLY A 20 -16.95 -6.41 -5.37
C GLY A 20 -17.18 -7.27 -6.62
N LEU A 21 -17.63 -6.65 -7.71
CA LEU A 21 -17.81 -7.33 -8.99
C LEU A 21 -16.48 -7.81 -9.59
N ILE A 22 -15.44 -6.98 -9.56
CA ILE A 22 -14.09 -7.34 -9.99
C ILE A 22 -13.58 -8.54 -9.18
N PHE A 23 -13.76 -8.55 -7.87
CA PHE A 23 -13.36 -9.68 -7.02
C PHE A 23 -14.11 -10.98 -7.40
N ILE A 24 -15.42 -10.91 -7.58
CA ILE A 24 -16.23 -12.06 -7.99
C ILE A 24 -15.78 -12.60 -9.36
N LEU A 25 -15.51 -11.69 -10.31
CA LEU A 25 -15.02 -12.05 -11.64
C LEU A 25 -13.66 -12.75 -11.57
N VAL A 26 -12.69 -12.15 -10.86
CA VAL A 26 -11.34 -12.73 -10.66
C VAL A 26 -11.46 -14.09 -9.98
N ARG A 27 -12.30 -14.23 -8.96
CA ARG A 27 -12.54 -15.50 -8.27
C ARG A 27 -13.15 -16.56 -9.18
N ARG A 28 -13.97 -16.16 -10.13
CA ARG A 28 -14.59 -17.08 -11.10
C ARG A 28 -13.58 -17.54 -12.17
N ILE A 29 -12.73 -16.64 -12.64
CA ILE A 29 -11.69 -16.95 -13.62
C ILE A 29 -10.59 -17.84 -13.00
N PHE A 30 -10.17 -17.52 -11.79
CA PHE A 30 -9.10 -18.22 -11.07
C PHE A 30 -9.64 -19.17 -9.98
N SER A 31 -10.71 -19.90 -10.27
CA SER A 31 -11.39 -20.80 -9.32
C SER A 31 -10.48 -21.91 -8.77
N ASN A 32 -9.45 -22.32 -9.52
CA ASN A 32 -8.48 -23.35 -9.16
C ASN A 32 -7.40 -22.86 -8.19
N TYR A 33 -7.29 -21.55 -7.95
CA TYR A 33 -6.33 -20.96 -7.03
C TYR A 33 -6.96 -20.61 -5.69
N SER A 34 -6.15 -20.29 -4.70
CA SER A 34 -6.62 -19.95 -3.36
C SER A 34 -7.47 -18.66 -3.34
N PHE A 35 -8.26 -18.49 -2.28
CA PHE A 35 -8.96 -17.23 -2.02
C PHE A 35 -7.97 -16.07 -1.90
N ASP A 36 -6.82 -16.32 -1.25
CA ASP A 36 -5.76 -15.33 -1.05
C ASP A 36 -5.14 -14.88 -2.39
N PHE A 37 -4.95 -15.81 -3.34
CA PHE A 37 -4.50 -15.48 -4.69
C PHE A 37 -5.44 -14.47 -5.40
N SER A 38 -6.75 -14.72 -5.36
CA SER A 38 -7.74 -13.82 -5.96
C SER A 38 -7.74 -12.44 -5.29
N THR A 39 -7.65 -12.41 -3.96
CA THR A 39 -7.53 -11.17 -3.18
C THR A 39 -6.28 -10.39 -3.58
N ARG A 40 -5.14 -11.05 -3.78
CA ARG A 40 -3.89 -10.40 -4.19
C ARG A 40 -3.96 -9.80 -5.59
N ILE A 41 -4.60 -10.47 -6.54
CA ILE A 41 -4.82 -9.91 -7.89
C ILE A 41 -5.63 -8.62 -7.79
N VAL A 42 -6.75 -8.65 -7.06
CA VAL A 42 -7.61 -7.47 -6.90
C VAL A 42 -6.88 -6.36 -6.15
N SER A 43 -6.11 -6.69 -5.11
CA SER A 43 -5.29 -5.71 -4.39
C SER A 43 -4.18 -5.11 -5.27
N THR A 44 -3.53 -5.90 -6.14
CA THR A 44 -2.54 -5.39 -7.10
C THR A 44 -3.19 -4.40 -8.07
N LEU A 45 -4.36 -4.75 -8.60
CA LEU A 45 -5.10 -3.87 -9.50
C LEU A 45 -5.53 -2.58 -8.79
N HIS A 46 -6.08 -2.69 -7.58
CA HIS A 46 -6.46 -1.54 -6.75
C HIS A 46 -5.26 -0.62 -6.47
N ALA A 47 -4.16 -1.17 -5.97
CA ALA A 47 -2.95 -0.41 -5.67
C ALA A 47 -2.36 0.27 -6.92
N THR A 48 -2.38 -0.41 -8.07
CA THR A 48 -1.92 0.17 -9.34
C THR A 48 -2.81 1.35 -9.77
N VAL A 49 -4.13 1.18 -9.71
CA VAL A 49 -5.09 2.26 -10.01
C VAL A 49 -4.92 3.43 -9.03
N ALA A 50 -4.77 3.15 -7.73
CA ALA A 50 -4.56 4.17 -6.72
C ALA A 50 -3.27 4.98 -6.97
N VAL A 51 -2.15 4.31 -7.32
CA VAL A 51 -0.88 4.98 -7.66
C VAL A 51 -1.05 5.85 -8.91
N VAL A 52 -1.69 5.34 -9.96
CA VAL A 52 -1.92 6.10 -11.20
C VAL A 52 -2.78 7.34 -10.92
N LEU A 53 -3.91 7.17 -10.23
CA LEU A 53 -4.81 8.29 -9.89
C LEU A 53 -4.10 9.30 -8.98
N ALA A 54 -3.37 8.83 -7.95
CA ALA A 54 -2.61 9.72 -7.09
C ALA A 54 -1.53 10.49 -7.86
N THR A 55 -0.82 9.83 -8.80
CA THR A 55 0.20 10.48 -9.63
C THR A 55 -0.41 11.56 -10.54
N LEU A 56 -1.58 11.31 -11.11
CA LEU A 56 -2.30 12.30 -11.92
C LEU A 56 -2.79 13.48 -11.07
N THR A 57 -3.20 13.23 -9.83
CA THR A 57 -3.71 14.26 -8.92
C THR A 57 -2.58 15.10 -8.30
N ILE A 58 -1.37 14.54 -8.11
CA ILE A 58 -0.19 15.25 -7.57
C ILE A 58 0.23 16.43 -8.45
N GLN A 59 -0.09 16.45 -9.73
CA GLN A 59 0.18 17.61 -10.61
C GLN A 59 -0.59 18.87 -10.16
N ASP A 60 -1.69 18.69 -9.42
CA ASP A 60 -2.56 19.79 -8.98
C ASP A 60 -2.56 20.02 -7.46
N CYS A 61 -2.06 19.10 -6.65
CA CYS A 61 -2.15 19.14 -5.18
C CYS A 61 -0.93 18.51 -4.48
N HIS A 62 -0.78 18.83 -3.21
CA HIS A 62 0.20 18.22 -2.30
C HIS A 62 -0.47 17.27 -1.29
N PHE A 63 -0.26 16.01 -1.34
CA PHE A 63 -0.08 14.95 -0.33
C PHE A 63 -1.18 14.11 0.34
N ASP A 64 -1.07 12.78 0.44
CA ASP A 64 -1.30 11.85 1.51
C ASP A 64 -1.73 10.42 1.29
N GLN A 65 -1.66 9.54 2.00
CA GLN A 65 -1.66 8.59 3.02
C GLN A 65 -2.09 7.15 2.83
N VAL A 66 -1.82 6.19 3.61
CA VAL A 66 -2.43 5.05 4.17
C VAL A 66 -1.79 3.77 4.63
N LEU A 67 -2.32 2.69 5.20
CA LEU A 67 -1.79 1.61 5.80
C LEU A 67 -2.15 0.23 6.13
N SER A 68 -1.73 -0.65 6.92
CA SER A 68 -2.07 -2.03 7.16
C SER A 68 -1.73 -2.67 8.52
N ILE A 69 -2.66 -3.07 9.47
CA ILE A 69 -2.58 -3.93 10.55
C ILE A 69 -2.99 -5.25 10.43
N ASP A 70 -2.37 -6.05 10.61
CA ASP A 70 -1.68 -5.51 9.52
C ASP A 70 -2.67 -4.92 8.56
N ASN A 71 -3.42 -5.48 7.68
CA ASN A 71 -4.31 -4.78 6.75
C ASN A 71 -5.58 -4.13 7.36
N ALA A 72 -6.12 -4.57 8.48
CA ALA A 72 -7.40 -4.06 9.00
C ALA A 72 -7.29 -2.72 9.75
N VAL A 73 -6.22 -2.47 10.51
CA VAL A 73 -5.94 -1.15 11.10
C VAL A 73 -5.47 -0.19 10.02
N HIS A 74 -4.78 -0.68 9.00
CA HIS A 74 -4.52 0.10 7.82
C HIS A 74 -5.80 0.66 7.22
N HIS A 75 -6.66 -0.20 6.74
CA HIS A 75 -7.89 0.27 6.15
C HIS A 75 -8.73 1.11 7.12
N SER A 76 -8.70 0.80 8.43
CA SER A 76 -9.41 1.60 9.43
C SER A 76 -8.78 2.99 9.62
N VAL A 77 -7.45 3.08 9.70
CA VAL A 77 -6.74 4.37 9.77
C VAL A 77 -6.92 5.14 8.47
N CYS A 78 -6.94 4.48 7.31
CA CYS A 78 -7.24 5.13 6.05
C CYS A 78 -8.64 5.72 6.01
N ILE A 79 -9.65 4.89 6.33
CA ILE A 79 -11.04 5.33 6.33
C ILE A 79 -11.21 6.49 7.30
N LEU A 80 -10.68 6.39 8.52
CA LEU A 80 -10.71 7.47 9.50
C LEU A 80 -9.96 8.72 9.01
N GLY A 81 -8.81 8.53 8.36
CA GLY A 81 -8.04 9.62 7.76
C GLY A 81 -8.80 10.31 6.64
N PHE A 82 -9.39 9.56 5.72
CA PHE A 82 -10.21 10.12 4.65
C PHE A 82 -11.43 10.85 5.19
N VAL A 83 -12.16 10.25 6.14
CA VAL A 83 -13.30 10.90 6.78
C VAL A 83 -12.87 12.19 7.49
N ALA A 84 -11.76 12.15 8.24
CA ALA A 84 -11.22 13.34 8.88
C ALA A 84 -10.81 14.41 7.85
N GLY A 85 -10.06 14.05 6.80
CA GLY A 85 -9.66 14.97 5.75
C GLY A 85 -10.84 15.59 5.00
N LEU A 86 -11.89 14.82 4.72
CA LEU A 86 -13.12 15.30 4.12
C LEU A 86 -13.89 16.24 5.06
N CYS A 87 -13.95 15.92 6.37
CA CYS A 87 -14.61 16.75 7.37
C CYS A 87 -13.88 18.08 7.59
N TYR A 88 -12.56 18.06 7.64
CA TYR A 88 -11.76 19.26 7.85
C TYR A 88 -11.57 20.10 6.58
N ARG A 89 -11.88 19.58 5.38
CA ARG A 89 -11.68 20.24 4.07
C ARG A 89 -10.28 20.85 3.86
N LYS A 90 -9.34 20.49 4.72
CA LYS A 90 -7.91 20.80 4.68
C LYS A 90 -7.18 19.47 4.50
N CYS A 91 -5.94 19.44 4.13
CA CYS A 91 -5.10 18.23 4.10
C CYS A 91 -5.39 17.23 2.94
N ALA A 92 -6.20 17.60 1.95
CA ALA A 92 -6.44 16.69 0.81
C ALA A 92 -5.13 16.31 0.08
N SER A 93 -4.23 17.24 0.03
CA SER A 93 -2.90 17.10 -0.57
C SER A 93 -2.01 16.15 0.20
N GLU A 94 -1.91 16.32 1.52
CA GLU A 94 -1.19 15.41 2.40
C GLU A 94 -1.77 13.99 2.29
N MET A 95 -3.09 13.80 2.04
CA MET A 95 -3.74 12.50 1.87
C MET A 95 -3.34 11.81 0.56
N VAL A 96 -3.30 12.50 -0.54
CA VAL A 96 -2.94 11.92 -1.84
C VAL A 96 -1.50 11.38 -1.86
N ALA A 97 -0.51 12.11 -1.29
CA ALA A 97 0.86 11.61 -1.35
C ALA A 97 1.19 10.53 -0.34
N ALA A 98 0.52 10.40 0.80
CA ALA A 98 0.74 9.21 1.57
C ALA A 98 0.04 7.99 0.96
N ILE A 99 -1.13 8.12 0.27
CA ILE A 99 -1.59 7.06 -0.62
C ILE A 99 -0.47 6.71 -1.61
N TRP A 100 0.10 7.69 -2.28
CA TRP A 100 1.19 7.45 -3.21
C TRP A 100 2.41 6.79 -2.54
N ILE A 101 2.88 7.35 -1.41
CA ILE A 101 4.02 6.81 -0.63
C ILE A 101 3.73 5.41 -0.11
N THR A 102 2.49 5.09 0.26
CA THR A 102 2.14 3.78 0.82
C THR A 102 1.79 2.76 -0.24
N GLU A 103 1.16 3.14 -1.33
CA GLU A 103 0.70 2.20 -2.34
C GLU A 103 1.71 1.94 -3.47
N ILE A 104 2.71 2.80 -3.70
CA ILE A 104 3.69 2.61 -4.77
C ILE A 104 4.47 1.29 -4.67
N SER A 105 4.65 0.74 -3.47
CA SER A 105 5.28 -0.56 -3.25
C SER A 105 4.30 -1.74 -3.29
N SER A 106 2.99 -1.50 -3.15
CA SER A 106 1.96 -2.54 -3.03
C SER A 106 1.80 -3.42 -4.28
N PRO A 107 1.87 -2.90 -5.53
CA PRO A 107 1.83 -3.75 -6.71
C PRO A 107 2.95 -4.80 -6.73
N VAL A 108 4.17 -4.40 -6.34
CA VAL A 108 5.33 -5.30 -6.30
C VAL A 108 5.23 -6.27 -5.10
N LEU A 109 4.70 -5.82 -3.97
CA LEU A 109 4.38 -6.68 -2.82
C LEU A 109 3.42 -7.80 -3.23
N HIS A 110 2.35 -7.49 -3.93
CA HIS A 110 1.38 -8.50 -4.37
C HIS A 110 1.95 -9.40 -5.46
N LEU A 111 2.70 -8.83 -6.43
CA LEU A 111 3.37 -9.59 -7.47
C LEU A 111 4.28 -10.69 -6.89
N ARG A 112 5.12 -10.36 -5.90
CA ARG A 112 5.99 -11.36 -5.24
C ARG A 112 5.21 -12.48 -4.54
N GLU A 113 4.05 -12.20 -3.96
CA GLU A 113 3.23 -13.23 -3.31
C GLU A 113 2.50 -14.09 -4.36
N ILE A 114 2.02 -13.48 -5.45
CA ILE A 114 1.46 -14.20 -6.61
C ILE A 114 2.51 -15.15 -7.20
N LEU A 115 3.73 -14.68 -7.43
CA LEU A 115 4.84 -15.51 -7.92
C LEU A 115 5.12 -16.73 -7.02
N LYS A 116 5.02 -16.57 -5.70
CA LYS A 116 5.17 -17.69 -4.76
C LYS A 116 4.05 -18.72 -4.91
N GLU A 117 2.81 -18.28 -5.10
CA GLU A 117 1.64 -19.16 -5.17
C GLU A 117 1.60 -19.96 -6.49
N ILE A 118 2.04 -19.35 -7.59
CA ILE A 118 2.16 -20.04 -8.89
C ILE A 118 3.44 -20.89 -9.04
N GLY A 119 4.21 -21.07 -7.95
CA GLY A 119 5.36 -21.99 -7.91
C GLY A 119 6.73 -21.37 -8.17
N TYR A 120 6.84 -20.05 -8.39
CA TYR A 120 8.12 -19.35 -8.64
C TYR A 120 8.82 -18.87 -7.37
N ARG A 121 8.51 -19.47 -6.20
CA ARG A 121 8.95 -19.03 -4.87
C ARG A 121 10.47 -18.89 -4.71
N ASP A 122 11.24 -19.86 -5.23
CA ASP A 122 12.68 -19.92 -5.04
C ASP A 122 13.47 -19.55 -6.33
N THR A 123 12.81 -18.83 -7.26
CA THR A 123 13.39 -18.37 -8.51
C THR A 123 14.05 -17.00 -8.36
N ASP A 124 14.94 -16.67 -9.33
CA ASP A 124 15.55 -15.33 -9.40
C ASP A 124 14.53 -14.25 -9.69
N LEU A 125 13.46 -14.58 -10.40
CA LEU A 125 12.34 -13.68 -10.65
C LEU A 125 11.66 -13.23 -9.34
N ASN A 126 11.39 -14.17 -8.42
CA ASN A 126 10.81 -13.81 -7.12
C ASN A 126 11.82 -13.06 -6.23
N LEU A 127 13.11 -13.37 -6.33
CA LEU A 127 14.14 -12.58 -5.64
C LEU A 127 14.20 -11.15 -6.19
N ALA A 128 14.16 -10.98 -7.51
CA ALA A 128 14.13 -9.65 -8.12
C ALA A 128 12.89 -8.85 -7.66
N ALA A 129 11.73 -9.49 -7.57
CA ALA A 129 10.52 -8.87 -7.02
C ALA A 129 10.68 -8.51 -5.52
N ASP A 130 11.32 -9.37 -4.71
CA ASP A 130 11.63 -9.07 -3.30
C ASP A 130 12.57 -7.86 -3.17
N VAL A 131 13.63 -7.78 -3.99
CA VAL A 131 14.60 -6.66 -3.98
C VAL A 131 13.91 -5.38 -4.46
N CYS A 132 13.17 -5.45 -5.55
CA CYS A 132 12.42 -4.31 -6.09
C CYS A 132 11.42 -3.77 -5.04
N PHE A 133 10.64 -4.64 -4.39
CA PHE A 133 9.76 -4.28 -3.30
C PHE A 133 10.51 -3.59 -2.15
N ALA A 134 11.61 -4.21 -1.66
CA ALA A 134 12.39 -3.66 -0.56
C ALA A 134 12.97 -2.28 -0.89
N THR A 135 13.43 -2.07 -2.13
CA THR A 135 13.98 -0.79 -2.60
C THR A 135 12.90 0.28 -2.68
N ILE A 136 11.77 -0.01 -3.35
CA ILE A 136 10.66 0.95 -3.48
C ILE A 136 10.09 1.31 -2.12
N PHE A 137 9.86 0.29 -1.25
CA PHE A 137 9.37 0.51 0.11
C PHE A 137 10.32 1.40 0.92
N SER A 138 11.63 1.14 0.84
CA SER A 138 12.64 1.92 1.56
C SER A 138 12.66 3.38 1.11
N LEU A 139 12.67 3.63 -0.19
CA LEU A 139 12.68 4.99 -0.73
C LEU A 139 11.38 5.72 -0.41
N ALA A 140 10.23 5.10 -0.67
CA ALA A 140 8.95 5.76 -0.45
C ALA A 140 8.68 6.02 1.04
N ARG A 141 8.84 5.00 1.90
CA ARG A 141 8.41 5.09 3.31
C ARG A 141 9.49 5.53 4.28
N MET A 142 10.80 5.30 3.97
CA MET A 142 11.89 5.72 4.87
C MET A 142 12.53 7.05 4.46
N VAL A 143 12.28 7.52 3.25
CA VAL A 143 12.69 8.85 2.80
C VAL A 143 11.46 9.74 2.62
N GLY A 144 10.50 9.35 1.79
CA GLY A 144 9.28 10.11 1.56
C GLY A 144 8.40 10.24 2.81
N GLY A 145 8.28 9.17 3.60
CA GLY A 145 7.46 9.15 4.82
C GLY A 145 7.89 10.17 5.88
N PRO A 146 9.16 10.23 6.33
CA PRO A 146 9.63 11.26 7.26
C PRO A 146 9.48 12.69 6.73
N TYR A 147 9.70 12.90 5.43
CA TYR A 147 9.46 14.20 4.81
C TYR A 147 7.98 14.60 4.90
N LEU A 148 7.07 13.64 4.63
CA LEU A 148 5.65 13.86 4.78
C LEU A 148 5.27 14.20 6.22
N VAL A 149 5.78 13.44 7.21
CA VAL A 149 5.54 13.73 8.64
C VAL A 149 6.01 15.15 8.97
N TYR A 150 7.19 15.55 8.51
CA TYR A 150 7.72 16.90 8.71
C TYR A 150 6.77 17.97 8.16
N VAL A 151 6.33 17.84 6.92
CA VAL A 151 5.42 18.80 6.27
C VAL A 151 4.07 18.84 7.01
N THR A 152 3.51 17.65 7.35
CA THR A 152 2.24 17.55 8.08
C THR A 152 2.31 18.18 9.48
N MET A 153 3.45 18.04 10.17
CA MET A 153 3.66 18.65 11.48
C MET A 153 3.84 20.17 11.41
N ALA A 154 4.52 20.67 10.38
CA ALA A 154 4.78 22.09 10.17
C ALA A 154 3.51 22.85 9.73
N ALA A 155 2.58 22.18 9.05
CA ALA A 155 1.34 22.78 8.59
C ALA A 155 0.31 22.99 9.72
N ASP A 156 -0.66 23.87 9.49
CA ASP A 156 -1.81 24.10 10.39
C ASP A 156 -2.85 22.97 10.26
N ASN A 157 -2.40 21.75 10.53
CA ASN A 157 -3.22 20.54 10.47
C ASN A 157 -3.78 20.19 11.86
N PRO A 158 -5.00 19.60 11.95
CA PRO A 158 -5.55 19.08 13.19
C PRO A 158 -4.61 18.08 13.88
N ILE A 159 -4.61 18.10 15.22
CA ILE A 159 -3.74 17.19 16.01
C ILE A 159 -3.96 15.71 15.68
N LEU A 160 -5.19 15.34 15.30
CA LEU A 160 -5.52 13.98 14.86
C LEU A 160 -4.73 13.59 13.62
N ILE A 161 -4.65 14.44 12.61
CA ILE A 161 -3.91 14.21 11.37
C ILE A 161 -2.40 14.10 11.66
N LYS A 162 -1.88 14.95 12.54
CA LYS A 162 -0.48 14.88 12.98
C LYS A 162 -0.16 13.58 13.71
N ALA A 163 -1.05 13.16 14.62
CA ALA A 163 -0.89 11.88 15.33
C ALA A 163 -0.95 10.67 14.38
N MET A 164 -1.84 10.72 13.38
CA MET A 164 -1.96 9.68 12.37
C MET A 164 -0.71 9.58 11.47
N ALA A 165 -0.16 10.71 11.03
CA ALA A 165 1.08 10.74 10.25
C ALA A 165 2.26 10.12 11.00
N LEU A 166 2.40 10.42 12.30
CA LEU A 166 3.40 9.81 13.18
C LEU A 166 3.17 8.30 13.35
N GLY A 167 1.94 7.88 13.64
CA GLY A 167 1.59 6.47 13.79
C GLY A 167 1.90 5.67 12.52
N LEU A 168 1.59 6.24 11.36
CA LEU A 168 1.90 5.68 10.06
C LEU A 168 3.40 5.48 9.85
N GLN A 169 4.20 6.47 10.22
CA GLN A 169 5.65 6.39 10.10
C GLN A 169 6.25 5.33 11.03
N LEU A 170 5.74 5.21 12.26
CA LEU A 170 6.18 4.17 13.21
C LEU A 170 5.89 2.76 12.68
N VAL A 171 4.70 2.52 12.14
CA VAL A 171 4.35 1.22 11.52
C VAL A 171 5.21 0.95 10.29
N SER A 172 5.49 1.96 9.47
CA SER A 172 6.37 1.83 8.31
C SER A 172 7.81 1.47 8.73
N ALA A 173 8.32 2.05 9.82
CA ALA A 173 9.63 1.71 10.37
C ALA A 173 9.67 0.27 10.92
N PHE A 174 8.61 -0.18 11.59
CA PHE A 174 8.50 -1.55 12.06
C PHE A 174 8.49 -2.57 10.89
N TRP A 175 7.77 -2.28 9.83
CA TRP A 175 7.77 -3.14 8.64
C TRP A 175 9.10 -3.11 7.90
N PHE A 176 9.74 -1.96 7.82
CA PHE A 176 11.08 -1.84 7.26
C PHE A 176 12.08 -2.76 7.97
N TYR A 177 12.04 -2.82 9.31
CA TYR A 177 12.83 -3.77 10.09
C TYR A 177 12.54 -5.24 9.69
N LYS A 178 11.26 -5.62 9.55
CA LYS A 178 10.86 -6.97 9.10
C LYS A 178 11.38 -7.28 7.69
N ILE A 179 11.29 -6.31 6.78
CA ILE A 179 11.78 -6.44 5.39
C ILE A 179 13.30 -6.65 5.38
N LEU A 180 14.05 -5.84 6.11
CA LEU A 180 15.50 -6.00 6.22
C LEU A 180 15.91 -7.37 6.78
N LYS A 181 15.23 -7.84 7.82
CA LYS A 181 15.46 -9.18 8.39
C LYS A 181 15.20 -10.28 7.38
N MET A 182 14.11 -10.19 6.62
CA MET A 182 13.76 -11.13 5.56
C MET A 182 14.81 -11.13 4.44
N MET A 183 15.23 -9.95 3.98
CA MET A 183 16.23 -9.82 2.91
C MET A 183 17.60 -10.37 3.32
N ARG A 184 18.07 -10.05 4.53
CA ARG A 184 19.32 -10.62 5.09
C ARG A 184 19.26 -12.15 5.10
N TYR A 185 18.18 -12.74 5.59
CA TYR A 185 18.00 -14.19 5.62
C TYR A 185 18.08 -14.82 4.21
N LYS A 186 17.39 -14.24 3.23
CA LYS A 186 17.39 -14.76 1.85
C LYS A 186 18.76 -14.67 1.18
N ILE A 187 19.46 -13.54 1.36
CA ILE A 187 20.79 -13.34 0.80
C ILE A 187 21.79 -14.34 1.44
N MET A 188 21.77 -14.47 2.77
CA MET A 188 22.65 -15.41 3.48
C MET A 188 22.38 -16.86 3.07
N ARG A 189 21.11 -17.26 2.93
CA ARG A 189 20.75 -18.63 2.50
C ARG A 189 21.25 -18.95 1.09
N ARG A 190 21.29 -17.99 0.19
CA ARG A 190 21.84 -18.16 -1.17
C ARG A 190 23.36 -18.15 -1.22
N SER A 191 24.02 -17.50 -0.26
CA SER A 191 25.49 -17.43 -0.18
C SER A 191 26.10 -18.70 0.44
N MET A 192 25.29 -19.57 1.08
CA MET A 192 25.79 -20.85 1.59
C MET A 192 25.91 -21.86 0.44
N PRO A 193 27.09 -22.44 0.21
CA PRO A 193 27.23 -23.48 -0.80
C PRO A 193 26.36 -24.68 -0.43
N ASN A 194 25.73 -25.27 -1.45
CA ASN A 194 24.86 -26.42 -1.33
C ASN A 194 25.72 -27.66 -1.00
N THR A 195 26.06 -27.82 0.28
CA THR A 195 26.73 -29.04 0.77
C THR A 195 25.70 -30.16 0.79
N LYS A 196 25.28 -30.63 -0.38
CA LYS A 196 24.80 -32.00 -0.55
C LYS A 196 26.04 -32.86 -0.65
N SER A 197 26.38 -33.49 0.47
CA SER A 197 27.27 -34.66 0.49
C SER A 197 26.69 -35.75 -0.42
N ASP A 198 27.51 -36.22 -1.27
CA ASP A 198 27.35 -37.50 -1.98
C ASP A 198 27.24 -38.68 -1.01
#